data_34799dad993b0b761d227312ff163e45
#
_entry.id   34799dad993b0b761d227312ff163e45
#
_cell.length_a   1.000
_cell.length_b   1.000
_cell.length_c   1.000
_cell.angle_alpha   90.00
_cell.angle_beta   90.00
_cell.angle_gamma   90.00
#
_symmetry.space_group_name_H-M   'P 1'
#
loop_
_entity.id
_entity.type
_entity.pdbx_description
1 polymer ?
#
loop_
_entity_poly.entity_id
_entity_poly.type
_entity_poly.pdbx_seq_one_letter_code
_entity_poly.pdbx_strand_id
1 'polypeptide(L)'
;MFALKERGKALENIYFNDEYVTFRLHAMRNKLVGLWAAALMNKEDATTYANELAGCSISAAEEDAVFSKLQADFEAAGVAVASDEIQSRMSELLHSAAQAMRHGQNDVAMKAVA
;
A
#
# COMPACT_ATOMS: atom_id res chain seq x y z
N MET A 1 14.14 24.11 8.87
CA MET A 1 13.42 23.40 7.84
C MET A 1 13.57 21.89 7.94
N PHE A 2 14.76 21.43 8.28
CA PHE A 2 14.93 20.00 8.58
C PHE A 2 14.05 19.54 9.74
N ALA A 3 13.84 20.40 10.73
CA ALA A 3 13.07 20.09 11.93
C ALA A 3 11.62 19.69 11.63
N LEU A 4 10.98 20.30 10.62
CA LEU A 4 9.60 19.98 10.27
C LEU A 4 9.47 18.62 9.57
N LYS A 5 10.40 18.28 8.68
CA LYS A 5 10.43 16.97 8.05
C LYS A 5 10.74 15.85 9.04
N GLU A 6 11.68 16.11 9.94
CA GLU A 6 12.04 15.15 10.97
C GLU A 6 10.91 14.93 11.97
N ARG A 7 10.18 15.99 12.31
CA ARG A 7 8.99 15.89 13.16
C ARG A 7 7.91 15.03 12.49
N GLY A 8 7.68 15.25 11.20
CA GLY A 8 6.71 14.47 10.44
C GLY A 8 7.07 13.00 10.41
N LYS A 9 8.35 12.69 10.17
CA LYS A 9 8.84 11.31 10.17
C LYS A 9 8.76 10.67 11.56
N ALA A 10 9.10 11.43 12.62
CA ALA A 10 9.04 10.91 13.99
C ALA A 10 7.60 10.59 14.40
N LEU A 11 6.65 11.47 14.08
CA LEU A 11 5.24 11.24 14.38
C LEU A 11 4.70 10.05 13.57
N GLU A 12 5.08 9.93 12.30
CA GLU A 12 4.70 8.82 11.47
C GLU A 12 5.26 7.50 12.01
N ASN A 13 6.53 7.49 12.43
CA ASN A 13 7.15 6.31 13.03
C ASN A 13 6.47 5.90 14.33
N ILE A 14 6.08 6.84 15.17
CA ILE A 14 5.35 6.56 16.40
C ILE A 14 3.99 5.94 16.07
N TYR A 15 3.26 6.51 15.12
CA TYR A 15 1.95 6.01 14.72
C TYR A 15 2.03 4.59 14.17
N PHE A 16 3.03 4.30 13.34
CA PHE A 16 3.17 3.00 12.69
C PHE A 16 4.12 2.05 13.42
N ASN A 17 4.42 2.32 14.69
CA ASN A 17 5.22 1.42 15.52
C ASN A 17 4.40 0.23 16.07
N ASP A 18 3.08 0.31 16.02
CA ASP A 18 2.19 -0.78 16.42
C ASP A 18 2.14 -1.82 15.29
N GLU A 19 2.36 -3.08 15.63
CA GLU A 19 2.37 -4.17 14.64
C GLU A 19 1.03 -4.32 13.93
N TYR A 20 -0.06 -4.12 14.63
CA TYR A 20 -1.39 -4.21 14.05
C TYR A 20 -1.62 -3.09 13.04
N VAL A 21 -1.21 -1.87 13.36
CA VAL A 21 -1.32 -0.73 12.46
C VAL A 21 -0.43 -0.93 11.24
N THR A 22 0.78 -1.43 11.43
CA THR A 22 1.70 -1.74 10.34
C THR A 22 1.12 -2.80 9.41
N PHE A 23 0.52 -3.83 9.98
CA PHE A 23 -0.15 -4.87 9.20
C PHE A 23 -1.25 -4.27 8.32
N ARG A 24 -2.11 -3.42 8.91
CA ARG A 24 -3.18 -2.76 8.16
C ARG A 24 -2.65 -1.83 7.08
N LEU A 25 -1.56 -1.14 7.37
CA LEU A 25 -0.90 -0.26 6.40
C LEU A 25 -0.45 -1.04 5.16
N HIS A 26 0.24 -2.17 5.38
CA HIS A 26 0.71 -2.99 4.27
C HIS A 26 -0.44 -3.61 3.49
N ALA A 27 -1.47 -4.07 4.17
CA ALA A 27 -2.66 -4.63 3.51
C ALA A 27 -3.34 -3.56 2.65
N MET A 28 -3.49 -2.36 3.16
CA MET A 28 -4.08 -1.25 2.41
C MET A 28 -3.20 -0.88 1.21
N ARG A 29 -1.88 -0.77 1.40
CA ARG A 29 -0.95 -0.50 0.32
C ARG A 29 -1.09 -1.56 -0.77
N ASN A 30 -1.12 -2.83 -0.39
CA ASN A 30 -1.21 -3.93 -1.34
C ASN A 30 -2.52 -3.91 -2.11
N LYS A 31 -3.61 -3.53 -1.44
CA LYS A 31 -4.90 -3.37 -2.10
C LYS A 31 -4.86 -2.26 -3.15
N LEU A 32 -4.27 -1.12 -2.81
CA LEU A 32 -4.14 0.01 -3.75
C LEU A 32 -3.26 -0.36 -4.94
N VAL A 33 -2.14 -1.03 -4.69
CA VAL A 33 -1.26 -1.53 -5.76
C VAL A 33 -2.00 -2.53 -6.64
N GLY A 34 -2.79 -3.41 -6.03
CA GLY A 34 -3.60 -4.37 -6.78
C GLY A 34 -4.62 -3.71 -7.69
N LEU A 35 -5.28 -2.66 -7.22
CA LEU A 35 -6.22 -1.89 -8.04
C LEU A 35 -5.49 -1.21 -9.21
N TRP A 36 -4.34 -0.63 -8.96
CA TRP A 36 -3.52 -0.02 -10.00
C TRP A 36 -3.09 -1.05 -11.05
N ALA A 37 -2.57 -2.18 -10.60
CA ALA A 37 -2.12 -3.23 -11.50
C ALA A 37 -3.27 -3.84 -12.30
N ALA A 38 -4.40 -4.07 -11.65
CA ALA A 38 -5.58 -4.62 -12.32
C ALA A 38 -6.08 -3.69 -13.42
N ALA A 39 -6.02 -2.38 -13.20
CA ALA A 39 -6.38 -1.40 -14.23
C ALA A 39 -5.45 -1.49 -15.44
N LEU A 40 -4.14 -1.61 -15.21
CA LEU A 40 -3.17 -1.76 -16.29
C LEU A 40 -3.33 -3.07 -17.05
N MET A 41 -3.71 -4.13 -16.34
CA MET A 41 -3.93 -5.46 -16.96
C MET A 41 -5.35 -5.61 -17.51
N ASN A 42 -6.16 -4.58 -17.38
CA ASN A 42 -7.55 -4.56 -17.86
C ASN A 42 -8.38 -5.73 -17.31
N LYS A 43 -8.23 -6.02 -16.03
CA LYS A 43 -8.97 -7.10 -15.37
C LYS A 43 -10.42 -6.66 -15.11
N GLU A 44 -11.36 -7.57 -15.37
CA GLU A 44 -12.78 -7.29 -15.16
C GLU A 44 -13.10 -7.14 -13.66
N ASP A 45 -12.48 -7.98 -12.81
CA ASP A 45 -12.71 -7.93 -11.38
C ASP A 45 -11.45 -7.44 -10.64
N ALA A 46 -11.26 -6.12 -10.68
CA ALA A 46 -10.13 -5.47 -10.04
C ALA A 46 -10.15 -5.66 -8.52
N THR A 47 -11.33 -5.69 -7.91
CA THR A 47 -11.47 -5.85 -6.46
C THR A 47 -10.96 -7.22 -6.00
N THR A 48 -11.29 -8.27 -6.72
CA THR A 48 -10.80 -9.61 -6.38
C THR A 48 -9.28 -9.68 -6.45
N TYR A 49 -8.70 -9.12 -7.50
CA TYR A 49 -7.24 -9.07 -7.64
C TYR A 49 -6.60 -8.27 -6.51
N ALA A 50 -7.18 -7.10 -6.19
CA ALA A 50 -6.68 -6.26 -5.10
C ALA A 50 -6.72 -6.99 -3.75
N ASN A 51 -7.78 -7.74 -3.50
CA ASN A 51 -7.92 -8.52 -2.27
C ASN A 51 -6.91 -9.67 -2.19
N GLU A 52 -6.58 -10.29 -3.30
CA GLU A 52 -5.51 -11.29 -3.35
C GLU A 52 -4.18 -10.70 -2.91
N LEU A 53 -3.83 -9.51 -3.41
CA LEU A 53 -2.60 -8.84 -2.99
C LEU A 53 -2.65 -8.38 -1.54
N ALA A 54 -3.81 -7.92 -1.08
CA ALA A 54 -3.97 -7.49 0.31
C ALA A 54 -3.71 -8.63 1.29
N GLY A 55 -4.00 -9.87 0.90
CA GLY A 55 -3.76 -11.05 1.73
C GLY A 55 -2.35 -11.58 1.69
N CYS A 56 -1.49 -11.06 0.83
CA CYS A 56 -0.18 -11.66 0.59
C CYS A 56 0.89 -11.27 1.59
N SER A 57 0.81 -10.15 2.31
CA SER A 57 2.04 -9.63 2.87
C SER A 57 1.91 -9.08 4.28
N ILE A 58 2.77 -9.55 5.13
CA ILE A 58 2.88 -9.08 6.51
C ILE A 58 4.34 -8.81 6.90
N SER A 59 5.31 -9.50 6.29
CA SER A 59 6.72 -9.40 6.64
C SER A 59 7.54 -8.88 5.46
N ALA A 60 8.80 -8.51 5.74
CA ALA A 60 9.72 -8.02 4.70
C ALA A 60 9.95 -9.05 3.59
N ALA A 61 9.98 -10.33 3.94
CA ALA A 61 10.13 -11.41 2.96
C ALA A 61 8.91 -11.49 2.03
N GLU A 62 7.73 -11.18 2.56
CA GLU A 62 6.49 -11.19 1.80
C GLU A 62 6.34 -9.96 0.91
N GLU A 63 7.04 -8.87 1.22
CA GLU A 63 7.13 -7.71 0.33
C GLU A 63 7.75 -8.10 -1.02
N ASP A 64 8.82 -8.89 -0.98
CA ASP A 64 9.44 -9.40 -2.20
C ASP A 64 8.47 -10.33 -2.95
N ALA A 65 7.65 -11.07 -2.22
CA ALA A 65 6.63 -11.93 -2.82
C ALA A 65 5.57 -11.12 -3.56
N VAL A 66 5.13 -9.99 -3.01
CA VAL A 66 4.19 -9.09 -3.66
C VAL A 66 4.79 -8.53 -4.95
N PHE A 67 6.03 -8.07 -4.89
CA PHE A 67 6.73 -7.55 -6.07
C PHE A 67 6.86 -8.63 -7.15
N SER A 68 7.27 -9.83 -6.78
CA SER A 68 7.41 -10.95 -7.71
C SER A 68 6.08 -11.35 -8.33
N LYS A 69 5.01 -11.36 -7.53
CA LYS A 69 3.67 -11.65 -8.04
C LYS A 69 3.25 -10.61 -9.08
N LEU A 70 3.49 -9.33 -8.81
CA LEU A 70 3.15 -8.26 -9.75
C LEU A 70 3.91 -8.43 -11.06
N GLN A 71 5.21 -8.70 -11.00
CA GLN A 71 6.01 -8.92 -12.20
C GLN A 71 5.47 -10.09 -13.03
N ALA A 72 5.18 -11.20 -12.37
CA ALA A 72 4.68 -12.39 -13.03
C ALA A 72 3.30 -12.14 -13.66
N ASP A 73 2.42 -11.46 -12.94
CA ASP A 73 1.07 -11.18 -13.42
C ASP A 73 1.06 -10.21 -14.60
N PHE A 74 1.91 -9.17 -14.57
CA PHE A 74 2.08 -8.27 -15.70
C PHE A 74 2.60 -9.01 -16.94
N GLU A 75 3.59 -9.87 -16.74
CA GLU A 75 4.14 -10.66 -17.83
C GLU A 75 3.09 -11.59 -18.42
N ALA A 76 2.32 -12.28 -17.59
CA ALA A 76 1.26 -13.17 -18.02
C ALA A 76 0.15 -12.42 -18.78
N ALA A 77 -0.11 -11.16 -18.40
CA ALA A 77 -1.09 -10.31 -19.05
C ALA A 77 -0.56 -9.62 -20.32
N GLY A 78 0.72 -9.77 -20.62
CA GLY A 78 1.34 -9.11 -21.77
C GLY A 78 1.52 -7.61 -21.59
N VAL A 79 1.58 -7.14 -20.36
CA VAL A 79 1.73 -5.71 -20.03
C VAL A 79 3.17 -5.44 -19.65
N ALA A 80 3.82 -4.54 -20.38
CA ALA A 80 5.21 -4.17 -20.13
C ALA A 80 5.27 -3.09 -19.06
N VAL A 81 5.72 -3.46 -17.85
CA VAL A 81 5.92 -2.54 -16.74
C VAL A 81 7.33 -2.76 -16.20
N ALA A 82 8.14 -1.72 -16.15
CA ALA A 82 9.50 -1.81 -15.64
C ALA A 82 9.50 -2.07 -14.13
N SER A 83 10.49 -2.82 -13.66
CA SER A 83 10.67 -3.11 -12.22
C SER A 83 10.71 -1.83 -11.38
N ASP A 84 11.41 -0.81 -11.88
CA ASP A 84 11.51 0.49 -11.20
C ASP A 84 10.16 1.16 -11.05
N GLU A 85 9.30 1.04 -12.05
CA GLU A 85 7.95 1.60 -12.02
C GLU A 85 7.09 0.90 -10.96
N ILE A 86 7.19 -0.43 -10.88
CA ILE A 86 6.48 -1.20 -9.86
C ILE A 86 6.93 -0.75 -8.46
N GLN A 87 8.24 -0.66 -8.25
CA GLN A 87 8.79 -0.24 -6.95
C GLN A 87 8.38 1.18 -6.59
N SER A 88 8.44 2.10 -7.55
CA SER A 88 8.03 3.49 -7.32
C SER A 88 6.55 3.57 -6.97
N ARG A 89 5.71 2.82 -7.65
CA ARG A 89 4.28 2.82 -7.38
C ARG A 89 3.97 2.21 -6.01
N MET A 90 4.66 1.13 -5.64
CA MET A 90 4.51 0.54 -4.31
C MET A 90 4.88 1.54 -3.21
N SER A 91 5.95 2.30 -3.40
CA SER A 91 6.38 3.32 -2.45
C SER A 91 5.39 4.48 -2.36
N GLU A 92 4.92 4.99 -3.49
CA GLU A 92 3.93 6.06 -3.53
C GLU A 92 2.63 5.65 -2.86
N LEU A 93 2.16 4.44 -3.12
CA LEU A 93 0.91 3.97 -2.57
C LEU A 93 1.03 3.60 -1.10
N LEU A 94 2.22 3.21 -0.63
CA LEU A 94 2.46 3.07 0.80
C LEU A 94 2.28 4.41 1.51
N HIS A 95 2.83 5.46 0.93
CA HIS A 95 2.69 6.81 1.48
C HIS A 95 1.22 7.27 1.47
N SER A 96 0.52 7.02 0.38
CA SER A 96 -0.91 7.34 0.26
C SER A 96 -1.75 6.56 1.28
N ALA A 97 -1.44 5.28 1.47
CA ALA A 97 -2.12 4.45 2.47
C ALA A 97 -1.89 4.98 3.89
N ALA A 98 -0.66 5.38 4.20
CA ALA A 98 -0.33 5.95 5.50
C ALA A 98 -1.13 7.24 5.76
N GLN A 99 -1.22 8.10 4.77
CA GLN A 99 -2.00 9.34 4.89
C GLN A 99 -3.49 9.03 5.06
N ALA A 100 -4.02 8.11 4.29
CA ALA A 100 -5.43 7.73 4.37
C ALA A 100 -5.78 7.15 5.74
N MET A 101 -4.91 6.32 6.29
CA MET A 101 -5.13 5.74 7.62
C MET A 101 -5.13 6.80 8.72
N ARG A 102 -4.23 7.77 8.65
CA ARG A 102 -4.21 8.87 9.62
C ARG A 102 -5.47 9.73 9.52
N HIS A 103 -5.90 10.04 8.30
CA HIS A 103 -7.14 10.79 8.08
C HIS A 103 -8.36 10.01 8.52
N GLY A 104 -8.43 8.72 8.18
CA GLY A 104 -9.51 7.84 8.59
C GLY A 104 -9.64 7.75 10.10
N GLN A 105 -8.53 7.68 10.81
CA GLN A 105 -8.54 7.67 12.27
C GLN A 105 -9.07 8.98 12.84
N ASN A 106 -8.69 10.11 12.25
CA ASN A 106 -9.20 11.41 12.65
C ASN A 106 -10.70 11.52 12.40
N ASP A 107 -11.17 11.05 11.23
CA ASP A 107 -12.58 11.05 10.89
C ASP A 107 -13.40 10.20 11.85
N VAL A 108 -12.89 9.02 12.21
CA VAL A 108 -13.55 8.15 13.17
C VAL A 108 -13.63 8.82 14.54
N ALA A 109 -12.55 9.47 14.97
CA ALA A 109 -12.54 10.21 16.24
C ALA A 109 -13.55 11.34 16.23
N MET A 110 -13.65 12.09 15.14
CA MET A 110 -14.62 13.17 14.99
C MET A 110 -16.05 12.63 14.99
N LYS A 111 -16.32 11.54 14.33
CA LYS A 111 -17.63 10.90 14.33
C LYS A 111 -18.03 10.38 15.70
N ALA A 112 -17.07 9.86 16.45
CA ALA A 112 -17.32 9.38 17.80
C ALA A 112 -17.70 10.52 18.77
N VAL A 113 -17.17 11.72 18.52
CA VAL A 113 -17.47 12.92 19.32
C VAL A 113 -18.79 13.55 18.91
N ALA A 114 -19.16 13.43 17.67
CA ALA A 114 -20.41 13.96 17.16
C ALA A 114 -21.60 13.07 17.54
#